data_feb39587e86a4de0f0985daf1ad87bc9
#
_entry.id   feb39587e86a4de0f0985daf1ad87bc9
#
_cell.length_a   1.000
_cell.length_b   1.000
_cell.length_c   1.000
_cell.angle_alpha   90.00
_cell.angle_beta   90.00
_cell.angle_gamma   90.00
#
_symmetry.space_group_name_H-M   'P 1'
#
loop_
_entity.id
_entity.type
_entity.pdbx_description
1 polymer ?
#
loop_
_entity_poly.entity_id
_entity_poly.type
_entity_poly.pdbx_seq_one_letter_code
_entity_poly.pdbx_strand_id
1 'polypeptide(L)'
;TGRAVTTYGFSEDCDARILATEAQGVGTRFTLRLPDGRVVASRIKQNPGLHNVSNGAAVLTLISLLGLDVDLAAEKLQEFAGVRRRFDLIGEAGGVTVVDDYAHHPTEIAATIKAAKALDFNRVHVLFQPHRYSRVALFTDIMRDEFGSAFDEADTVTFMDVYSAGEAPVPGVTGKTFLNVVTDHGHPHAVFVPRRIDVVPHMLEVAEPGDLVITMGAGDVTAIAPQLVDELGR
;
A
#
# COMPACT_ATOMS: atom_id res chain seq x y z
N THR A 1 -21.29 26.85 -2.46
CA THR A 1 -20.22 27.38 -3.35
C THR A 1 -20.67 27.58 -4.79
N GLY A 2 -21.89 27.17 -5.20
CA GLY A 2 -22.45 27.33 -6.56
C GLY A 2 -21.70 26.56 -7.67
N ARG A 3 -20.76 25.67 -7.31
CA ARG A 3 -20.08 24.79 -8.27
C ARG A 3 -20.80 23.45 -8.32
N ALA A 4 -20.92 22.89 -9.53
CA ALA A 4 -21.38 21.51 -9.69
C ALA A 4 -20.37 20.56 -9.02
N VAL A 5 -20.88 19.65 -8.22
CA VAL A 5 -20.09 18.59 -7.55
C VAL A 5 -20.66 17.27 -8.01
N THR A 6 -19.81 16.35 -8.40
CA THR A 6 -20.16 14.96 -8.72
C THR A 6 -19.48 14.05 -7.72
N THR A 7 -20.24 13.21 -7.07
CA THR A 7 -19.78 12.26 -6.08
C THR A 7 -19.57 10.88 -6.71
N TYR A 8 -18.61 10.11 -6.20
CA TYR A 8 -18.37 8.73 -6.61
C TYR A 8 -18.00 7.85 -5.43
N GLY A 9 -18.26 6.56 -5.52
CA GLY A 9 -17.91 5.61 -4.47
C GLY A 9 -18.89 4.46 -4.33
N PHE A 10 -18.93 3.86 -3.14
CA PHE A 10 -19.76 2.69 -2.82
C PHE A 10 -21.15 3.07 -2.29
N SER A 11 -21.31 4.27 -1.74
CA SER A 11 -22.58 4.71 -1.16
C SER A 11 -23.70 4.77 -2.21
N GLU A 12 -24.93 4.51 -1.76
CA GLU A 12 -26.12 4.59 -2.61
C GLU A 12 -26.41 6.00 -3.11
N ASP A 13 -25.96 6.99 -2.35
CA ASP A 13 -26.15 8.42 -2.64
C ASP A 13 -25.12 8.99 -3.62
N CYS A 14 -24.13 8.19 -4.06
CA CYS A 14 -23.16 8.65 -5.04
C CYS A 14 -23.77 8.78 -6.43
N ASP A 15 -23.44 9.88 -7.13
CA ASP A 15 -23.80 10.11 -8.54
C ASP A 15 -23.22 9.01 -9.43
N ALA A 16 -21.94 8.64 -9.21
CA ALA A 16 -21.32 7.46 -9.81
C ALA A 16 -21.09 6.40 -8.72
N ARG A 17 -21.77 5.24 -8.87
CA ARG A 17 -21.77 4.21 -7.82
C ARG A 17 -21.06 2.95 -8.27
N ILE A 18 -20.15 2.45 -7.44
CA ILE A 18 -19.56 1.12 -7.56
C ILE A 18 -20.61 0.11 -7.08
N LEU A 19 -21.13 -0.70 -8.01
CA LEU A 19 -22.22 -1.64 -7.76
C LEU A 19 -21.75 -2.99 -7.23
N ALA A 20 -20.59 -3.45 -7.73
CA ALA A 20 -20.02 -4.75 -7.37
C ALA A 20 -18.50 -4.73 -7.54
N THR A 21 -17.83 -5.56 -6.74
CA THR A 21 -16.39 -5.85 -6.84
C THR A 21 -16.16 -7.34 -6.69
N GLU A 22 -15.20 -7.88 -7.46
CA GLU A 22 -14.79 -9.27 -7.43
C GLU A 22 -13.26 -9.36 -7.46
N ALA A 23 -12.66 -9.99 -6.46
CA ALA A 23 -11.22 -10.22 -6.44
C ALA A 23 -10.81 -11.23 -7.52
N GLN A 24 -9.73 -10.94 -8.25
CA GLN A 24 -9.18 -11.81 -9.30
C GLN A 24 -7.65 -11.84 -9.21
N GLY A 25 -7.10 -12.77 -8.42
CA GLY A 25 -5.69 -12.78 -8.05
C GLY A 25 -5.32 -11.48 -7.35
N VAL A 26 -4.23 -10.84 -7.77
CA VAL A 26 -3.78 -9.53 -7.23
C VAL A 26 -4.59 -8.34 -7.76
N GLY A 27 -5.61 -8.56 -8.60
CA GLY A 27 -6.45 -7.51 -9.17
C GLY A 27 -7.88 -7.58 -8.67
N THR A 28 -8.68 -6.58 -9.07
CA THR A 28 -10.11 -6.51 -8.72
C THR A 28 -10.92 -6.07 -9.92
N ARG A 29 -11.92 -6.89 -10.33
CA ARG A 29 -12.95 -6.49 -11.28
C ARG A 29 -13.98 -5.65 -10.54
N PHE A 30 -14.57 -4.67 -11.21
CA PHE A 30 -15.65 -3.87 -10.64
C PHE A 30 -16.66 -3.43 -11.71
N THR A 31 -17.86 -3.12 -11.25
CA THR A 31 -18.94 -2.56 -12.05
C THR A 31 -19.32 -1.20 -11.51
N LEU A 32 -19.36 -0.18 -12.39
CA LEU A 32 -19.64 1.21 -12.05
C LEU A 32 -20.89 1.68 -12.80
N ARG A 33 -21.89 2.22 -12.09
CA ARG A 33 -22.97 3.01 -12.67
C ARG A 33 -22.49 4.46 -12.73
N LEU A 34 -22.52 5.04 -13.91
CA LEU A 34 -22.15 6.44 -14.18
C LEU A 34 -23.28 7.41 -13.85
N PRO A 35 -23.03 8.73 -13.76
CA PRO A 35 -24.05 9.74 -13.47
C PRO A 35 -25.19 9.78 -14.49
N ASP A 36 -24.95 9.40 -15.74
CA ASP A 36 -25.95 9.33 -16.82
C ASP A 36 -26.76 8.03 -16.81
N GLY A 37 -26.52 7.13 -15.83
CA GLY A 37 -27.19 5.85 -15.66
C GLY A 37 -26.56 4.67 -16.43
N ARG A 38 -25.60 4.91 -17.32
CA ARG A 38 -24.86 3.82 -17.99
C ARG A 38 -24.10 2.98 -16.97
N VAL A 39 -23.96 1.69 -17.25
CA VAL A 39 -23.20 0.76 -16.42
C VAL A 39 -22.02 0.25 -17.23
N VAL A 40 -20.82 0.43 -16.68
CA VAL A 40 -19.56 -0.03 -17.27
C VAL A 40 -18.87 -1.01 -16.34
N ALA A 41 -18.18 -2.00 -16.92
CA ALA A 41 -17.34 -2.93 -16.17
C ALA A 41 -15.87 -2.71 -16.53
N SER A 42 -15.00 -2.78 -15.52
CA SER A 42 -13.56 -2.70 -15.74
C SER A 42 -12.80 -3.52 -14.69
N ARG A 43 -11.48 -3.48 -14.72
CA ARG A 43 -10.61 -4.22 -13.82
C ARG A 43 -9.38 -3.40 -13.46
N ILE A 44 -9.01 -3.41 -12.19
CA ILE A 44 -7.68 -3.03 -11.72
C ILE A 44 -6.82 -4.29 -11.73
N LYS A 45 -5.77 -4.32 -12.55
CA LYS A 45 -5.04 -5.56 -12.87
C LYS A 45 -4.07 -6.01 -11.77
N GLN A 46 -3.32 -5.10 -11.16
CA GLN A 46 -2.18 -5.44 -10.30
C GLN A 46 -2.19 -4.79 -8.92
N ASN A 47 -3.13 -3.91 -8.63
CA ASN A 47 -3.18 -3.17 -7.38
C ASN A 47 -4.39 -3.63 -6.57
N PRO A 48 -4.22 -4.52 -5.58
CA PRO A 48 -5.32 -4.99 -4.75
C PRO A 48 -5.89 -3.86 -3.90
N GLY A 49 -7.14 -4.06 -3.42
CA GLY A 49 -7.79 -3.16 -2.48
C GLY A 49 -8.84 -2.24 -3.10
N LEU A 50 -9.90 -2.00 -2.31
CA LEU A 50 -11.06 -1.21 -2.73
C LEU A 50 -10.73 0.26 -3.02
N HIS A 51 -9.67 0.79 -2.43
CA HIS A 51 -9.21 2.15 -2.72
C HIS A 51 -8.75 2.31 -4.17
N ASN A 52 -8.13 1.28 -4.77
CA ASN A 52 -7.76 1.31 -6.19
C ASN A 52 -8.97 1.18 -7.11
N VAL A 53 -9.99 0.42 -6.70
CA VAL A 53 -11.29 0.40 -7.39
C VAL A 53 -11.93 1.79 -7.35
N SER A 54 -11.91 2.47 -6.20
CA SER A 54 -12.39 3.84 -6.06
C SER A 54 -11.64 4.82 -6.97
N ASN A 55 -10.31 4.70 -7.07
CA ASN A 55 -9.50 5.50 -8.00
C ASN A 55 -9.90 5.25 -9.46
N GLY A 56 -10.10 3.98 -9.87
CA GLY A 56 -10.58 3.63 -11.20
C GLY A 56 -11.98 4.19 -11.49
N ALA A 57 -12.89 4.12 -10.51
CA ALA A 57 -14.22 4.71 -10.61
C ALA A 57 -14.16 6.23 -10.78
N ALA A 58 -13.27 6.93 -10.06
CA ALA A 58 -13.06 8.36 -10.23
C ALA A 58 -12.63 8.72 -11.66
N VAL A 59 -11.67 7.96 -12.21
CA VAL A 59 -11.17 8.17 -13.58
C VAL A 59 -12.30 7.98 -14.60
N LEU A 60 -13.03 6.86 -14.54
CA LEU A 60 -14.14 6.59 -15.48
C LEU A 60 -15.28 7.62 -15.35
N THR A 61 -15.57 8.06 -14.13
CA THR A 61 -16.55 9.13 -13.88
C THR A 61 -16.11 10.43 -14.54
N LEU A 62 -14.85 10.83 -14.36
CA LEU A 62 -14.31 12.05 -14.98
C LEU A 62 -14.33 11.97 -16.52
N ILE A 63 -13.94 10.84 -17.10
CA ILE A 63 -13.98 10.59 -18.55
C ILE A 63 -15.41 10.75 -19.08
N SER A 64 -16.40 10.17 -18.39
CA SER A 64 -17.82 10.32 -18.73
C SER A 64 -18.29 11.79 -18.68
N LEU A 65 -17.92 12.53 -17.63
CA LEU A 65 -18.29 13.93 -17.46
C LEU A 65 -17.65 14.85 -18.53
N LEU A 66 -16.49 14.47 -19.05
CA LEU A 66 -15.82 15.17 -20.14
C LEU A 66 -16.40 14.81 -21.52
N GLY A 67 -17.37 13.91 -21.60
CA GLY A 67 -17.97 13.46 -22.86
C GLY A 67 -17.02 12.62 -23.73
N LEU A 68 -16.00 12.01 -23.12
CA LEU A 68 -15.05 11.13 -23.80
C LEU A 68 -15.57 9.68 -23.83
N ASP A 69 -14.91 8.84 -24.63
CA ASP A 69 -15.28 7.43 -24.78
C ASP A 69 -14.94 6.64 -23.50
N VAL A 70 -15.96 6.42 -22.66
CA VAL A 70 -15.83 5.73 -21.39
C VAL A 70 -15.68 4.21 -21.58
N ASP A 71 -16.19 3.63 -22.65
CA ASP A 71 -16.07 2.18 -22.91
C ASP A 71 -14.62 1.86 -23.29
N LEU A 72 -14.02 2.65 -24.14
CA LEU A 72 -12.59 2.57 -24.46
C LEU A 72 -11.73 2.82 -23.21
N ALA A 73 -12.09 3.78 -22.38
CA ALA A 73 -11.36 4.04 -21.13
C ALA A 73 -11.45 2.86 -20.16
N ALA A 74 -12.61 2.23 -20.03
CA ALA A 74 -12.81 1.06 -19.20
C ALA A 74 -12.01 -0.16 -19.71
N GLU A 75 -11.87 -0.32 -21.03
CA GLU A 75 -10.99 -1.31 -21.65
C GLU A 75 -9.51 -1.01 -21.34
N LYS A 76 -9.06 0.22 -21.58
CA LYS A 76 -7.66 0.63 -21.35
C LYS A 76 -7.25 0.61 -19.88
N LEU A 77 -8.17 0.83 -18.97
CA LEU A 77 -7.89 0.70 -17.53
C LEU A 77 -7.49 -0.75 -17.16
N GLN A 78 -8.00 -1.75 -17.87
CA GLN A 78 -7.62 -3.15 -17.67
C GLN A 78 -6.20 -3.48 -18.14
N GLU A 79 -5.65 -2.69 -19.06
CA GLU A 79 -4.26 -2.81 -19.52
C GLU A 79 -3.27 -2.06 -18.63
N PHE A 80 -3.77 -1.16 -17.77
CA PHE A 80 -2.94 -0.34 -16.90
C PHE A 80 -2.21 -1.20 -15.87
N ALA A 81 -0.89 -1.22 -15.96
CA ALA A 81 -0.01 -2.04 -15.11
C ALA A 81 0.21 -1.48 -13.70
N GLY A 82 -0.49 -0.38 -13.34
CA GLY A 82 -0.30 0.28 -12.05
C GLY A 82 0.77 1.39 -12.10
N VAL A 83 1.05 1.95 -10.95
CA VAL A 83 2.10 2.94 -10.72
C VAL A 83 3.21 2.26 -9.92
N ARG A 84 4.46 2.50 -10.30
CA ARG A 84 5.61 2.00 -9.52
C ARG A 84 5.45 2.38 -8.05
N ARG A 85 5.87 1.47 -7.18
CA ARG A 85 5.79 1.66 -5.73
C ARG A 85 4.34 1.81 -5.22
N ARG A 86 3.36 1.16 -5.85
CA ARG A 86 1.97 1.05 -5.40
C ARG A 86 1.57 -0.42 -5.48
N PHE A 87 1.89 -1.19 -4.45
CA PHE A 87 1.83 -2.65 -4.44
C PHE A 87 2.51 -3.25 -5.67
N ASP A 88 3.71 -2.75 -5.97
CA ASP A 88 4.47 -3.05 -7.18
C ASP A 88 5.18 -4.39 -7.02
N LEU A 89 4.83 -5.39 -7.82
CA LEU A 89 5.47 -6.70 -7.78
C LEU A 89 6.92 -6.59 -8.29
N ILE A 90 7.87 -6.79 -7.40
CA ILE A 90 9.29 -6.74 -7.72
C ILE A 90 9.78 -8.10 -8.20
N GLY A 91 9.30 -9.18 -7.59
CA GLY A 91 9.63 -10.54 -8.01
C GLY A 91 9.13 -11.60 -7.04
N GLU A 92 9.36 -12.85 -7.43
CA GLU A 92 9.11 -14.04 -6.64
C GLU A 92 10.34 -14.94 -6.72
N ALA A 93 10.89 -15.33 -5.56
CA ALA A 93 12.05 -16.20 -5.48
C ALA A 93 12.02 -17.00 -4.18
N GLY A 94 12.52 -18.22 -4.17
CA GLY A 94 12.47 -19.11 -3.00
C GLY A 94 11.04 -19.39 -2.49
N GLY A 95 10.00 -19.18 -3.33
CA GLY A 95 8.59 -19.26 -2.94
C GLY A 95 8.08 -18.07 -2.16
N VAL A 96 8.87 -17.00 -2.00
CA VAL A 96 8.48 -15.75 -1.36
C VAL A 96 8.17 -14.69 -2.42
N THR A 97 7.04 -14.03 -2.28
CA THR A 97 6.66 -12.90 -3.14
C THR A 97 7.13 -11.58 -2.52
N VAL A 98 7.74 -10.70 -3.30
CA VAL A 98 8.25 -9.40 -2.83
C VAL A 98 7.57 -8.28 -3.60
N VAL A 99 6.95 -7.34 -2.87
CA VAL A 99 6.33 -6.14 -3.43
C VAL A 99 6.91 -4.87 -2.80
N ASP A 100 6.84 -3.75 -3.53
CA ASP A 100 7.24 -2.42 -3.04
C ASP A 100 6.04 -1.48 -3.00
N ASP A 101 5.86 -0.76 -1.89
CA ASP A 101 4.78 0.21 -1.72
C ASP A 101 5.30 1.54 -1.14
N TYR A 102 4.79 2.64 -1.66
CA TYR A 102 5.16 3.99 -1.23
C TYR A 102 4.45 4.44 0.05
N ALA A 103 3.52 3.64 0.57
CA ALA A 103 2.74 3.96 1.76
C ALA A 103 3.65 4.39 2.92
N HIS A 104 3.33 5.52 3.51
CA HIS A 104 4.08 6.12 4.61
C HIS A 104 3.18 6.92 5.57
N HIS A 105 1.90 7.07 5.27
CA HIS A 105 0.87 7.60 6.14
C HIS A 105 0.07 6.44 6.76
N PRO A 106 -0.37 6.52 8.05
CA PRO A 106 -1.06 5.41 8.73
C PRO A 106 -2.21 4.82 7.91
N THR A 107 -3.05 5.67 7.33
CA THR A 107 -4.19 5.23 6.49
C THR A 107 -3.75 4.45 5.25
N GLU A 108 -2.64 4.86 4.59
CA GLU A 108 -2.09 4.16 3.43
C GLU A 108 -1.50 2.81 3.85
N ILE A 109 -0.74 2.78 4.95
CA ILE A 109 -0.13 1.58 5.53
C ILE A 109 -1.20 0.54 5.82
N ALA A 110 -2.23 0.91 6.61
CA ALA A 110 -3.33 0.01 6.95
C ALA A 110 -4.07 -0.51 5.70
N ALA A 111 -4.32 0.36 4.72
CA ALA A 111 -5.01 -0.03 3.48
C ALA A 111 -4.19 -1.04 2.66
N THR A 112 -2.86 -0.83 2.55
CA THR A 112 -1.96 -1.73 1.83
C THR A 112 -1.86 -3.09 2.53
N ILE A 113 -1.66 -3.12 3.86
CA ILE A 113 -1.57 -4.38 4.64
C ILE A 113 -2.89 -5.14 4.55
N LYS A 114 -4.02 -4.48 4.74
CA LYS A 114 -5.35 -5.09 4.61
C LYS A 114 -5.59 -5.67 3.22
N ALA A 115 -5.16 -4.97 2.17
CA ALA A 115 -5.25 -5.48 0.81
C ALA A 115 -4.37 -6.72 0.61
N ALA A 116 -3.17 -6.74 1.19
CA ALA A 116 -2.25 -7.88 1.18
C ALA A 116 -2.84 -9.10 1.91
N LYS A 117 -3.44 -8.89 3.09
CA LYS A 117 -4.08 -9.97 3.89
C LYS A 117 -5.30 -10.57 3.22
N ALA A 118 -5.92 -9.88 2.27
CA ALA A 118 -7.02 -10.43 1.47
C ALA A 118 -6.53 -11.34 0.33
N LEU A 119 -5.22 -11.43 0.09
CA LEU A 119 -4.60 -12.35 -0.86
C LEU A 119 -4.24 -13.68 -0.17
N ASP A 120 -3.99 -14.71 -0.98
CA ASP A 120 -3.71 -16.06 -0.52
C ASP A 120 -2.20 -16.25 -0.21
N PHE A 121 -1.71 -15.53 0.82
CA PHE A 121 -0.36 -15.69 1.37
C PHE A 121 -0.43 -16.26 2.78
N ASN A 122 0.60 -17.04 3.16
CA ASN A 122 0.69 -17.61 4.50
C ASN A 122 0.85 -16.52 5.55
N ARG A 123 1.84 -15.63 5.34
CA ARG A 123 2.15 -14.49 6.23
C ARG A 123 2.46 -13.25 5.40
N VAL A 124 2.20 -12.08 6.00
CA VAL A 124 2.54 -10.76 5.44
C VAL A 124 3.58 -10.10 6.34
N HIS A 125 4.80 -9.95 5.82
CA HIS A 125 5.91 -9.27 6.46
C HIS A 125 6.05 -7.86 5.92
N VAL A 126 6.10 -6.86 6.81
CA VAL A 126 6.29 -5.47 6.43
C VAL A 126 7.69 -5.01 6.82
N LEU A 127 8.48 -4.60 5.84
CA LEU A 127 9.73 -3.87 6.03
C LEU A 127 9.45 -2.38 5.85
N PHE A 128 9.40 -1.63 6.94
CA PHE A 128 9.02 -0.22 6.93
C PHE A 128 10.20 0.70 7.18
N GLN A 129 10.38 1.71 6.30
CA GLN A 129 11.34 2.79 6.50
C GLN A 129 10.63 4.12 6.78
N PRO A 130 10.76 4.65 8.01
CA PRO A 130 10.28 5.99 8.32
C PRO A 130 10.94 7.05 7.42
N HIS A 131 10.18 8.07 7.02
CA HIS A 131 10.64 9.10 6.11
C HIS A 131 10.51 10.48 6.75
N ARG A 132 11.61 11.22 6.86
CA ARG A 132 11.78 12.54 7.48
C ARG A 132 11.61 12.55 9.01
N TYR A 133 12.57 13.14 9.70
CA TYR A 133 12.51 13.28 11.16
C TYR A 133 11.31 14.11 11.65
N SER A 134 10.96 15.17 10.91
CA SER A 134 9.79 16.00 11.21
C SER A 134 8.48 15.22 11.18
N ARG A 135 8.33 14.26 10.26
CA ARG A 135 7.13 13.40 10.18
C ARG A 135 7.10 12.36 11.29
N VAL A 136 8.25 11.78 11.64
CA VAL A 136 8.33 10.84 12.76
C VAL A 136 7.81 11.50 14.03
N ALA A 137 8.30 12.70 14.36
CA ALA A 137 7.83 13.46 15.51
C ALA A 137 6.32 13.74 15.45
N LEU A 138 5.82 14.22 14.28
CA LEU A 138 4.41 14.52 14.08
C LEU A 138 3.52 13.28 14.30
N PHE A 139 3.87 12.15 13.69
CA PHE A 139 3.06 10.93 13.74
C PHE A 139 3.06 10.29 15.12
N THR A 140 4.17 10.40 15.87
CA THR A 140 4.26 9.86 17.22
C THR A 140 3.56 10.70 18.28
N ASP A 141 3.34 12.00 18.00
CA ASP A 141 2.65 12.91 18.92
C ASP A 141 1.16 13.05 18.61
N ILE A 142 0.82 13.34 17.34
CA ILE A 142 -0.56 13.71 16.96
C ILE A 142 -1.35 12.50 16.43
N MET A 143 -0.67 11.55 15.77
CA MET A 143 -1.30 10.39 15.12
C MET A 143 -0.79 9.08 15.74
N ARG A 144 -0.52 9.08 17.04
CA ARG A 144 0.08 7.93 17.72
C ARG A 144 -0.77 6.67 17.61
N ASP A 145 -2.05 6.80 17.89
CA ASP A 145 -2.97 5.66 17.89
C ASP A 145 -3.23 5.13 16.48
N GLU A 146 -3.43 6.04 15.52
CA GLU A 146 -3.62 5.68 14.10
C GLU A 146 -2.36 5.02 13.53
N PHE A 147 -1.16 5.49 13.94
CA PHE A 147 0.09 4.89 13.50
C PHE A 147 0.34 3.54 14.18
N GLY A 148 0.04 3.43 15.48
CA GLY A 148 0.14 2.18 16.24
C GLY A 148 -0.70 1.07 15.61
N SER A 149 -1.96 1.36 15.32
CA SER A 149 -2.92 0.40 14.74
C SER A 149 -2.72 0.14 13.24
N ALA A 150 -1.96 0.97 12.53
CA ALA A 150 -1.78 0.82 11.09
C ALA A 150 -1.13 -0.51 10.67
N PHE A 151 -0.42 -1.17 11.59
CA PHE A 151 0.29 -2.42 11.35
C PHE A 151 -0.39 -3.67 11.94
N ASP A 152 -1.55 -3.54 12.59
CA ASP A 152 -2.19 -4.62 13.34
C ASP A 152 -2.42 -5.89 12.53
N GLU A 153 -2.70 -5.77 11.24
CA GLU A 153 -2.95 -6.93 10.36
C GLU A 153 -1.64 -7.55 9.79
N ALA A 154 -0.47 -6.95 9.99
CA ALA A 154 0.80 -7.54 9.58
C ALA A 154 1.21 -8.69 10.52
N ASP A 155 1.77 -9.78 9.98
CA ASP A 155 2.28 -10.88 10.81
C ASP A 155 3.61 -10.51 11.48
N THR A 156 4.46 -9.75 10.79
CA THR A 156 5.68 -9.14 11.37
C THR A 156 5.93 -7.75 10.81
N VAL A 157 6.56 -6.89 11.60
CA VAL A 157 6.98 -5.55 11.17
C VAL A 157 8.46 -5.34 11.50
N THR A 158 9.26 -5.06 10.48
CA THR A 158 10.67 -4.70 10.62
C THR A 158 10.84 -3.21 10.35
N PHE A 159 11.23 -2.45 11.35
CA PHE A 159 11.51 -1.01 11.20
C PHE A 159 12.97 -0.78 10.87
N MET A 160 13.24 -0.02 9.81
CA MET A 160 14.55 0.57 9.51
C MET A 160 14.73 1.92 10.24
N ASP A 161 15.94 2.46 10.18
CA ASP A 161 16.14 3.83 10.65
C ASP A 161 15.60 4.87 9.65
N VAL A 162 15.43 6.10 10.12
CA VAL A 162 14.77 7.18 9.37
C VAL A 162 15.57 7.55 8.12
N TYR A 163 14.91 7.55 6.98
CA TYR A 163 15.40 8.20 5.78
C TYR A 163 15.24 9.71 5.92
N SER A 164 16.35 10.44 6.00
CA SER A 164 16.34 11.86 6.34
C SER A 164 15.69 12.75 5.29
N ALA A 165 15.76 12.37 4.00
CA ALA A 165 15.31 13.20 2.86
C ALA A 165 15.88 14.62 2.89
N GLY A 166 17.15 14.77 3.36
CA GLY A 166 17.83 16.06 3.47
C GLY A 166 17.56 16.85 4.76
N GLU A 167 16.74 16.32 5.67
CA GLU A 167 16.55 16.95 6.99
C GLU A 167 17.72 16.63 7.91
N ALA A 168 18.05 17.58 8.81
CA ALA A 168 19.00 17.34 9.90
C ALA A 168 18.41 16.34 10.92
N PRO A 169 19.21 15.44 11.51
CA PRO A 169 18.74 14.55 12.56
C PRO A 169 18.14 15.33 13.75
N VAL A 170 17.02 14.85 14.26
CA VAL A 170 16.37 15.40 15.45
C VAL A 170 16.75 14.51 16.64
N PRO A 171 17.33 15.08 17.73
CA PRO A 171 17.72 14.31 18.90
C PRO A 171 16.54 13.49 19.47
N GLY A 172 16.76 12.19 19.70
CA GLY A 172 15.75 11.28 20.22
C GLY A 172 14.76 10.74 19.20
N VAL A 173 14.80 11.17 17.93
CA VAL A 173 13.94 10.68 16.84
C VAL A 173 14.73 9.71 15.95
N THR A 174 14.33 8.46 15.96
CA THR A 174 14.91 7.37 15.16
C THR A 174 13.80 6.44 14.67
N GLY A 175 14.11 5.46 13.85
CA GLY A 175 13.14 4.41 13.50
C GLY A 175 12.63 3.62 14.71
N LYS A 176 13.43 3.55 15.80
CA LYS A 176 12.99 2.96 17.07
C LYS A 176 11.83 3.71 17.72
N THR A 177 11.67 4.99 17.41
CA THR A 177 10.52 5.79 17.90
C THR A 177 9.20 5.19 17.39
N PHE A 178 9.15 4.80 16.13
CA PHE A 178 7.98 4.13 15.56
C PHE A 178 7.81 2.70 16.08
N LEU A 179 8.89 1.94 16.22
CA LEU A 179 8.83 0.63 16.87
C LEU A 179 8.12 0.73 18.22
N ASN A 180 8.52 1.68 19.07
CA ASN A 180 7.92 1.85 20.39
C ASN A 180 6.41 2.14 20.31
N VAL A 181 5.97 2.98 19.36
CA VAL A 181 4.53 3.26 19.16
C VAL A 181 3.76 1.98 18.82
N VAL A 182 4.28 1.18 17.90
CA VAL A 182 3.63 -0.06 17.44
C VAL A 182 3.64 -1.15 18.51
N THR A 183 4.75 -1.26 19.27
CA THR A 183 4.83 -2.22 20.39
C THR A 183 3.98 -1.80 21.58
N ASP A 184 3.90 -0.51 21.89
CA ASP A 184 3.02 0.03 22.94
C ASP A 184 1.54 -0.17 22.60
N HIS A 185 1.19 -0.15 21.28
CA HIS A 185 -0.14 -0.47 20.80
C HIS A 185 -0.46 -1.97 20.92
N GLY A 186 0.56 -2.82 21.04
CA GLY A 186 0.39 -4.25 21.32
C GLY A 186 0.79 -5.21 20.19
N HIS A 187 1.43 -4.70 19.12
CA HIS A 187 1.88 -5.58 18.02
C HIS A 187 2.95 -6.58 18.54
N PRO A 188 2.71 -7.91 18.39
CA PRO A 188 3.55 -8.92 19.06
C PRO A 188 4.91 -9.13 18.39
N HIS A 189 5.04 -8.82 17.10
CA HIS A 189 6.20 -9.19 16.27
C HIS A 189 6.74 -7.98 15.52
N ALA A 190 7.14 -6.94 16.26
CA ALA A 190 7.81 -5.76 15.70
C ALA A 190 9.27 -5.71 16.15
N VAL A 191 10.19 -5.44 15.22
CA VAL A 191 11.64 -5.39 15.48
C VAL A 191 12.27 -4.15 14.84
N PHE A 192 13.46 -3.75 15.32
CA PHE A 192 14.23 -2.63 14.78
C PHE A 192 15.56 -3.12 14.21
N VAL A 193 15.75 -2.96 12.91
CA VAL A 193 16.97 -3.28 12.16
C VAL A 193 17.51 -1.99 11.52
N PRO A 194 18.30 -1.18 12.27
CA PRO A 194 18.67 0.16 11.82
C PRO A 194 19.65 0.18 10.65
N ARG A 195 20.58 -0.78 10.58
CA ARG A 195 21.60 -0.78 9.54
C ARG A 195 21.09 -1.50 8.29
N ARG A 196 21.13 -0.79 7.17
CA ARG A 196 20.69 -1.31 5.88
C ARG A 196 21.30 -2.66 5.50
N ILE A 197 22.59 -2.87 5.85
CA ILE A 197 23.30 -4.12 5.53
C ILE A 197 22.74 -5.34 6.25
N ASP A 198 22.08 -5.15 7.41
CA ASP A 198 21.53 -6.24 8.20
C ASP A 198 20.07 -6.58 7.78
N VAL A 199 19.45 -5.74 6.94
CA VAL A 199 18.02 -5.87 6.62
C VAL A 199 17.75 -7.10 5.76
N VAL A 200 18.49 -7.28 4.67
CA VAL A 200 18.29 -8.46 3.80
C VAL A 200 18.56 -9.76 4.54
N PRO A 201 19.70 -9.94 5.27
CA PRO A 201 19.91 -11.11 6.10
C PRO A 201 18.76 -11.38 7.09
N HIS A 202 18.27 -10.35 7.77
CA HIS A 202 17.14 -10.49 8.69
C HIS A 202 15.86 -10.96 7.99
N MET A 203 15.53 -10.37 6.83
CA MET A 203 14.33 -10.77 6.09
C MET A 203 14.40 -12.19 5.55
N LEU A 204 15.60 -12.69 5.19
CA LEU A 204 15.83 -14.08 4.79
C LEU A 204 15.62 -15.07 5.97
N GLU A 205 15.87 -14.65 7.22
CA GLU A 205 15.62 -15.46 8.41
C GLU A 205 14.12 -15.53 8.77
N VAL A 206 13.34 -14.52 8.39
CA VAL A 206 11.93 -14.37 8.79
C VAL A 206 10.96 -14.94 7.76
N ALA A 207 11.23 -14.71 6.46
CA ALA A 207 10.33 -15.08 5.38
C ALA A 207 10.50 -16.57 5.00
N GLU A 208 9.37 -17.25 4.78
CA GLU A 208 9.30 -18.66 4.36
C GLU A 208 8.51 -18.80 3.04
N PRO A 209 8.65 -19.90 2.32
CA PRO A 209 7.87 -20.14 1.10
C PRO A 209 6.36 -20.00 1.33
N GLY A 210 5.69 -19.24 0.46
CA GLY A 210 4.28 -18.90 0.57
C GLY A 210 4.01 -17.56 1.26
N ASP A 211 5.04 -16.87 1.75
CA ASP A 211 4.91 -15.56 2.38
C ASP A 211 4.99 -14.40 1.37
N LEU A 212 4.45 -13.27 1.80
CA LEU A 212 4.58 -11.97 1.14
C LEU A 212 5.48 -11.04 1.97
N VAL A 213 6.48 -10.44 1.34
CA VAL A 213 7.27 -9.35 1.90
C VAL A 213 6.90 -8.04 1.21
N ILE A 214 6.56 -7.02 1.99
CA ILE A 214 6.26 -5.67 1.50
C ILE A 214 7.37 -4.72 1.97
N THR A 215 8.18 -4.19 1.04
CA THR A 215 9.01 -3.02 1.34
C THR A 215 8.13 -1.78 1.30
N MET A 216 8.09 -1.00 2.38
CA MET A 216 7.12 0.08 2.55
C MET A 216 7.77 1.36 3.04
N GLY A 217 7.44 2.48 2.39
CA GLY A 217 7.92 3.81 2.78
C GLY A 217 8.33 4.69 1.61
N ALA A 218 8.48 6.00 1.85
CA ALA A 218 8.84 6.98 0.82
C ALA A 218 10.36 7.16 0.63
N GLY A 219 11.18 6.39 1.36
CA GLY A 219 12.63 6.43 1.33
C GLY A 219 13.28 5.49 0.32
N ASP A 220 14.54 5.14 0.61
CA ASP A 220 15.36 4.26 -0.21
C ASP A 220 15.17 2.75 0.09
N VAL A 221 14.19 2.41 0.93
CA VAL A 221 13.77 1.03 1.21
C VAL A 221 13.42 0.28 -0.08
N THR A 222 12.90 0.97 -1.09
CA THR A 222 12.59 0.41 -2.42
C THR A 222 13.78 -0.31 -3.06
N ALA A 223 15.01 0.08 -2.74
CA ALA A 223 16.21 -0.58 -3.26
C ALA A 223 16.58 -1.88 -2.52
N ILE A 224 15.88 -2.20 -1.41
CA ILE A 224 16.03 -3.48 -0.70
C ILE A 224 15.27 -4.60 -1.42
N ALA A 225 14.09 -4.31 -1.97
CA ALA A 225 13.23 -5.32 -2.59
C ALA A 225 13.93 -6.15 -3.68
N PRO A 226 14.60 -5.56 -4.70
CA PRO A 226 15.31 -6.36 -5.70
C PRO A 226 16.49 -7.14 -5.11
N GLN A 227 17.19 -6.59 -4.09
CA GLN A 227 18.27 -7.31 -3.42
C GLN A 227 17.75 -8.55 -2.68
N LEU A 228 16.58 -8.42 -2.05
CA LEU A 228 15.94 -9.55 -1.37
C LEU A 228 15.53 -10.65 -2.37
N VAL A 229 14.95 -10.29 -3.51
CA VAL A 229 14.61 -11.25 -4.57
C VAL A 229 15.85 -11.99 -5.06
N ASP A 230 16.95 -11.25 -5.30
CA ASP A 230 18.22 -11.84 -5.77
C ASP A 230 18.81 -12.84 -4.75
N GLU A 231 18.75 -12.52 -3.44
CA GLU A 231 19.26 -13.41 -2.38
C GLU A 231 18.35 -14.62 -2.13
N LEU A 232 17.01 -14.45 -2.19
CA LEU A 232 16.05 -15.55 -2.09
C LEU A 232 16.18 -16.58 -3.22
N GLY A 233 16.70 -16.16 -4.38
CA GLY A 233 16.90 -17.00 -5.56
C GLY A 233 18.19 -17.81 -5.58
N ARG A 234 19.08 -17.62 -4.60
CA ARG A 234 20.38 -18.31 -4.50
C ARG A 234 20.29 -19.60 -3.71
#